data_a374bf1250ddf535bb8815d70ace58a6
#
_entry.id   a374bf1250ddf535bb8815d70ace58a6
#
_cell.length_a   1.000
_cell.length_b   1.000
_cell.length_c   1.000
_cell.angle_alpha   90.00
_cell.angle_beta   90.00
_cell.angle_gamma   90.00
#
_symmetry.space_group_name_H-M   'P 1'
#
loop_
_entity.id
_entity.type
_entity.pdbx_description
1 polymer ?
#
loop_
_entity_poly.entity_id
_entity_poly.type
_entity_poly.pdbx_seq_one_letter_code
_entity_poly.pdbx_strand_id
1 'polypeptide(L)'
;MPYIKEDSRLLLDQCIEHMVNCLKDGAFRVSGDPEKHNLLKPDLSNEDLLAVIGDINYTFSRVLGGVMGKISYSKIALITGVLENIKQEFYRRAATSYEDQK
;
A
#
# COMPACT_ATOMS: atom_id res chain seq x y z
N MET A 1 -7.61 1.34 13.78
CA MET A 1 -6.47 2.21 14.15
C MET A 1 -6.98 3.41 14.91
N PRO A 2 -6.74 3.47 16.20
CA PRO A 2 -7.23 4.58 17.00
C PRO A 2 -6.33 5.82 16.98
N TYR A 3 -5.30 5.81 16.17
CA TYR A 3 -4.25 6.82 16.23
C TYR A 3 -4.48 7.99 15.30
N ILE A 4 -5.50 7.94 14.48
CA ILE A 4 -5.72 8.95 13.46
C ILE A 4 -7.10 9.57 13.62
N LYS A 5 -7.16 10.89 13.54
CA LYS A 5 -8.42 11.62 13.63
C LYS A 5 -9.24 11.39 12.37
N GLU A 6 -10.56 11.43 12.53
CA GLU A 6 -11.48 11.18 11.43
C GLU A 6 -11.26 12.12 10.24
N ASP A 7 -11.01 13.40 10.50
CA ASP A 7 -10.76 14.38 9.43
C ASP A 7 -9.53 14.02 8.60
N SER A 8 -8.45 13.61 9.30
CA SER A 8 -7.22 13.18 8.62
C SER A 8 -7.45 11.91 7.82
N ARG A 9 -8.28 11.01 8.35
CA ARG A 9 -8.63 9.77 7.68
C ARG A 9 -9.33 10.02 6.36
N LEU A 10 -10.28 10.94 6.33
CA LEU A 10 -11.03 11.27 5.11
C LEU A 10 -10.12 11.81 4.02
N LEU A 11 -9.18 12.69 4.39
CA LEU A 11 -8.22 13.23 3.44
C LEU A 11 -7.28 12.14 2.91
N LEU A 12 -6.77 11.31 3.81
CA LEU A 12 -5.81 10.28 3.42
C LEU A 12 -6.46 9.18 2.60
N ASP A 13 -7.73 8.84 2.88
CA ASP A 13 -8.43 7.80 2.13
C ASP A 13 -8.52 8.15 0.65
N GLN A 14 -8.73 9.41 0.31
CA GLN A 14 -8.77 9.85 -1.09
C GLN A 14 -7.43 9.61 -1.77
N CYS A 15 -6.33 9.98 -1.11
CA CYS A 15 -5.00 9.77 -1.65
C CYS A 15 -4.68 8.27 -1.77
N ILE A 16 -5.09 7.49 -0.78
CA ILE A 16 -4.85 6.05 -0.75
C ILE A 16 -5.59 5.36 -1.90
N GLU A 17 -6.86 5.71 -2.13
CA GLU A 17 -7.62 5.12 -3.22
C GLU A 17 -6.99 5.40 -4.57
N HIS A 18 -6.54 6.63 -4.78
CA HIS A 18 -5.84 6.99 -6.01
C HIS A 18 -4.56 6.15 -6.17
N MET A 19 -3.79 6.01 -5.11
CA MET A 19 -2.56 5.23 -5.12
C MET A 19 -2.83 3.75 -5.42
N VAL A 20 -3.86 3.18 -4.80
CA VAL A 20 -4.26 1.79 -5.05
C VAL A 20 -4.58 1.60 -6.53
N ASN A 21 -5.34 2.53 -7.10
CA ASN A 21 -5.71 2.45 -8.50
C ASN A 21 -4.50 2.57 -9.42
N CYS A 22 -3.55 3.44 -9.10
CA CYS A 22 -2.32 3.56 -9.87
C CYS A 22 -1.49 2.28 -9.86
N LEU A 23 -1.40 1.63 -8.72
CA LEU A 23 -0.66 0.38 -8.60
C LEU A 23 -1.34 -0.75 -9.36
N LYS A 24 -2.67 -0.82 -9.31
CA LYS A 24 -3.42 -1.82 -10.08
C LYS A 24 -3.27 -1.58 -11.59
N ASP A 25 -3.28 -0.32 -12.03
CA ASP A 25 -3.04 0.01 -13.43
C ASP A 25 -1.68 -0.48 -13.89
N GLY A 26 -0.66 -0.34 -13.05
CA GLY A 26 0.67 -0.85 -13.35
C GLY A 26 0.67 -2.35 -13.63
N ALA A 27 -0.05 -3.11 -12.80
CA ALA A 27 -0.18 -4.54 -13.00
C ALA A 27 -0.84 -4.88 -14.33
N PHE A 28 -1.92 -4.17 -14.66
CA PHE A 28 -2.65 -4.43 -15.89
C PHE A 28 -1.85 -4.07 -17.13
N ARG A 29 -1.05 -3.02 -17.07
CA ARG A 29 -0.15 -2.65 -18.17
C ARG A 29 0.89 -3.74 -18.42
N VAL A 30 1.41 -4.34 -17.34
CA VAL A 30 2.40 -5.40 -17.46
C VAL A 30 1.77 -6.66 -18.02
N SER A 31 0.56 -7.01 -17.58
CA SER A 31 -0.14 -8.21 -18.07
C SER A 31 -0.60 -8.06 -19.52
N GLY A 32 -0.78 -6.83 -19.98
CA GLY A 32 -1.20 -6.59 -21.35
C GLY A 32 -2.62 -6.97 -21.66
N ASP A 33 -3.47 -7.14 -20.66
CA ASP A 33 -4.86 -7.55 -20.83
C ASP A 33 -5.74 -6.29 -20.96
N PRO A 34 -6.21 -5.94 -22.17
CA PRO A 34 -7.01 -4.74 -22.35
C PRO A 34 -8.35 -4.77 -21.67
N GLU A 35 -8.90 -5.94 -21.39
CA GLU A 35 -10.18 -6.05 -20.72
C GLU A 35 -10.11 -5.55 -19.29
N LYS A 36 -8.98 -5.73 -18.64
CA LYS A 36 -8.78 -5.28 -17.27
C LYS A 36 -8.77 -3.77 -17.14
N HIS A 37 -8.42 -3.06 -18.22
CA HIS A 37 -8.42 -1.60 -18.21
C HIS A 37 -9.81 -0.98 -18.27
N ASN A 38 -10.78 -1.70 -18.82
CA ASN A 38 -12.12 -1.19 -19.05
C ASN A 38 -13.10 -1.47 -17.92
N LEU A 39 -12.69 -2.27 -16.95
CA LEU A 39 -13.53 -2.62 -15.82
C LEU A 39 -13.18 -1.77 -14.59
N LEU A 40 -14.10 -1.68 -13.64
CA LEU A 40 -13.74 -1.29 -12.30
C LEU A 40 -12.60 -2.20 -11.88
N LYS A 41 -11.49 -1.61 -11.43
CA LYS A 41 -10.26 -2.36 -11.26
C LYS A 41 -10.46 -3.56 -10.34
N PRO A 42 -10.35 -4.77 -10.88
CA PRO A 42 -10.57 -5.98 -10.09
C PRO A 42 -9.41 -6.26 -9.16
N ASP A 43 -9.61 -7.23 -8.29
CA ASP A 43 -8.54 -7.71 -7.43
C ASP A 43 -7.43 -8.32 -8.27
N LEU A 44 -6.20 -8.11 -7.84
CA LEU A 44 -5.04 -8.65 -8.52
C LEU A 44 -4.86 -10.13 -8.20
N SER A 45 -4.51 -10.91 -9.21
CA SER A 45 -4.05 -12.28 -9.00
C SER A 45 -2.67 -12.26 -8.36
N ASN A 46 -2.20 -13.42 -7.90
CA ASN A 46 -0.85 -13.53 -7.37
C ASN A 46 0.20 -13.13 -8.41
N GLU A 47 -0.02 -13.49 -9.67
CA GLU A 47 0.90 -13.15 -10.75
C GLU A 47 0.93 -11.65 -10.99
N ASP A 48 -0.22 -11.01 -11.02
CA ASP A 48 -0.32 -9.56 -11.18
C ASP A 48 0.33 -8.84 -10.00
N LEU A 49 0.13 -9.36 -8.80
CA LEU A 49 0.74 -8.78 -7.60
C LEU A 49 2.27 -8.88 -7.65
N LEU A 50 2.79 -10.02 -8.08
CA LEU A 50 4.24 -10.18 -8.25
C LEU A 50 4.81 -9.18 -9.23
N ALA A 51 4.06 -8.85 -10.29
CA ALA A 51 4.51 -7.91 -11.29
C ALA A 51 4.66 -6.49 -10.74
N VAL A 52 3.92 -6.13 -9.68
CA VAL A 52 3.96 -4.77 -9.12
C VAL A 52 4.64 -4.69 -7.76
N ILE A 53 5.29 -5.75 -7.30
CA ILE A 53 6.01 -5.71 -6.03
C ILE A 53 7.04 -4.59 -6.01
N GLY A 54 7.78 -4.42 -7.10
CA GLY A 54 8.75 -3.33 -7.22
C GLY A 54 8.09 -1.96 -7.14
N ASP A 55 6.94 -1.82 -7.79
CA ASP A 55 6.18 -0.57 -7.75
C ASP A 55 5.70 -0.26 -6.33
N ILE A 56 5.25 -1.28 -5.61
CA ILE A 56 4.81 -1.12 -4.22
C ILE A 56 5.98 -0.68 -3.34
N ASN A 57 7.11 -1.37 -3.46
CA ASN A 57 8.30 -1.01 -2.70
C ASN A 57 8.76 0.41 -3.00
N TYR A 58 8.80 0.76 -4.27
CA TYR A 58 9.19 2.11 -4.69
C TYR A 58 8.25 3.15 -4.11
N THR A 59 6.95 2.92 -4.26
CA THR A 59 5.92 3.89 -3.83
C THR A 59 6.02 4.16 -2.33
N PHE A 60 6.05 3.12 -1.53
CA PHE A 60 6.07 3.31 -0.08
C PHE A 60 7.41 3.86 0.41
N SER A 61 8.51 3.46 -0.22
CA SER A 61 9.81 4.04 0.10
C SER A 61 9.85 5.53 -0.21
N ARG A 62 9.27 5.94 -1.34
CA ARG A 62 9.22 7.35 -1.73
C ARG A 62 8.34 8.16 -0.80
N VAL A 63 7.20 7.61 -0.39
CA VAL A 63 6.31 8.29 0.54
C VAL A 63 7.04 8.53 1.87
N LEU A 64 7.67 7.48 2.40
CA LEU A 64 8.37 7.59 3.67
C LEU A 64 9.57 8.53 3.58
N GLY A 65 10.32 8.46 2.50
CA GLY A 65 11.44 9.37 2.28
C GLY A 65 11.00 10.82 2.16
N GLY A 66 9.89 11.07 1.48
CA GLY A 66 9.33 12.40 1.34
C GLY A 66 8.86 12.97 2.67
N VAL A 67 8.21 12.14 3.48
CA VAL A 67 7.73 12.57 4.80
C VAL A 67 8.90 12.80 5.75
N MET A 68 9.91 11.93 5.70
CA MET A 68 11.09 12.04 6.55
C MET A 68 11.87 13.31 6.26
N GLY A 69 12.03 13.66 4.99
CA GLY A 69 12.81 14.82 4.58
C GLY A 69 14.29 14.62 4.83
N LYS A 70 14.91 15.56 5.55
CA LYS A 70 16.35 15.51 5.82
C LYS A 70 16.71 14.32 6.70
N ILE A 71 17.70 13.54 6.28
CA ILE A 71 18.09 12.31 6.97
C ILE A 71 18.75 12.61 8.32
N SER A 72 18.36 11.82 9.33
CA SER A 72 19.04 11.76 10.62
C SER A 72 18.83 10.37 11.21
N TYR A 73 19.70 9.97 12.12
CA TYR A 73 19.56 8.67 12.78
C TYR A 73 18.23 8.54 13.53
N SER A 74 17.81 9.61 14.18
CA SER A 74 16.53 9.63 14.92
C SER A 74 15.36 9.38 13.98
N LYS A 75 15.36 10.05 12.83
CA LYS A 75 14.28 9.87 11.85
C LYS A 75 14.29 8.48 11.23
N ILE A 76 15.48 7.96 10.93
CA ILE A 76 15.61 6.60 10.41
C ILE A 76 15.03 5.60 11.39
N ALA A 77 15.37 5.74 12.68
CA ALA A 77 14.86 4.85 13.71
C ALA A 77 13.35 4.94 13.82
N LEU A 78 12.79 6.14 13.80
CA LEU A 78 11.34 6.34 13.89
C LEU A 78 10.62 5.72 12.70
N ILE A 79 11.11 5.95 11.48
CA ILE A 79 10.49 5.41 10.27
C ILE A 79 10.61 3.89 10.22
N THR A 80 11.75 3.35 10.63
CA THR A 80 11.93 1.89 10.69
C THR A 80 10.95 1.27 11.69
N GLY A 81 10.72 1.94 12.82
CA GLY A 81 9.71 1.50 13.78
C GLY A 81 8.30 1.52 13.21
N VAL A 82 7.97 2.54 12.44
CA VAL A 82 6.66 2.61 11.75
C VAL A 82 6.51 1.44 10.78
N LEU A 83 7.54 1.14 9.99
CA LEU A 83 7.51 0.03 9.05
C LEU A 83 7.29 -1.30 9.76
N GLU A 84 7.94 -1.51 10.89
CA GLU A 84 7.76 -2.73 11.66
C GLU A 84 6.33 -2.83 12.19
N ASN A 85 5.78 -1.73 12.69
CA ASN A 85 4.38 -1.69 13.14
C ASN A 85 3.41 -1.99 12.01
N ILE A 86 3.65 -1.43 10.83
CA ILE A 86 2.81 -1.71 9.66
C ILE A 86 2.84 -3.19 9.32
N LYS A 87 4.03 -3.77 9.30
CA LYS A 87 4.19 -5.19 8.99
C LYS A 87 3.37 -6.06 9.94
N GLN A 88 3.50 -5.82 11.24
CA GLN A 88 2.81 -6.61 12.26
C GLN A 88 1.30 -6.42 12.21
N GLU A 89 0.84 -5.19 12.10
CA GLU A 89 -0.59 -4.88 12.04
C GLU A 89 -1.22 -5.45 10.78
N PHE A 90 -0.56 -5.28 9.65
CA PHE A 90 -1.07 -5.79 8.38
C PHE A 90 -1.21 -7.31 8.43
N TYR A 91 -0.15 -7.99 8.86
CA TYR A 91 -0.17 -9.45 8.92
C TYR A 91 -1.26 -9.94 9.88
N ARG A 92 -1.35 -9.33 11.05
CA ARG A 92 -2.35 -9.73 12.05
C ARG A 92 -3.77 -9.59 11.51
N ARG A 93 -4.07 -8.45 10.89
CA ARG A 93 -5.41 -8.18 10.35
C ARG A 93 -5.74 -9.06 9.17
N ALA A 94 -4.80 -9.22 8.25
CA ALA A 94 -4.99 -10.04 7.05
C ALA A 94 -5.16 -11.51 7.44
N ALA A 95 -4.32 -12.01 8.34
CA ALA A 95 -4.40 -13.39 8.79
C ALA A 95 -5.70 -13.66 9.55
N THR A 96 -6.13 -12.74 10.41
CA THR A 96 -7.38 -12.87 11.16
C THR A 96 -8.57 -12.92 10.21
N SER A 97 -8.63 -12.00 9.24
CA SER A 97 -9.70 -11.98 8.25
C SER A 97 -9.75 -13.27 7.46
N TYR A 98 -8.60 -13.79 7.06
CA TYR A 98 -8.52 -15.03 6.30
C TYR A 98 -9.02 -16.23 7.12
N GLU A 99 -8.61 -16.32 8.38
CA GLU A 99 -9.07 -17.40 9.27
C GLU A 99 -10.56 -17.31 9.52
N ASP A 100 -11.12 -16.12 9.66
CA ASP A 100 -12.56 -15.93 9.87
C ASP A 100 -13.38 -16.39 8.67
N GLN A 101 -12.80 -16.35 7.47
CA GLN A 101 -13.48 -16.78 6.25
C GLN A 101 -13.49 -18.30 6.06
N LYS A 102 -12.69 -19.01 6.83
CA LYS A 102 -12.68 -20.45 6.80
C LYS A 102 -13.82 -21.00 7.67
#